data_7ae453d2adc76250c58bb8e780dc72a1
#
_entry.id   7ae453d2adc76250c58bb8e780dc72a1
#
_cell.length_a   1.000
_cell.length_b   1.000
_cell.length_c   1.000
_cell.angle_alpha   90.00
_cell.angle_beta   90.00
_cell.angle_gamma   90.00
#
_symmetry.space_group_name_H-M   'P 1'
#
loop_
_entity.id
_entity.type
_entity.pdbx_description
1 polymer ?
#
loop_
_entity_poly.entity_id
_entity_poly.type
_entity_poly.pdbx_seq_one_letter_code
_entity_poly.pdbx_strand_id
1 'polypeptide(L)'
;MPTPRSLSYDYASHPDQVFALLRDPDFLRRRSEAAGESNVEVEVAETGDGVRVITARDKAVDLPAFAKRMFQPQNRIVENTTWRRQGDKWVAEYAIEIKGIPGEVRGHSTLTPSPTGCRYETRFEVTARIPLVGGKLEGFVAERIEEQLRSNAERNDAQLKS
;
A
#
# COMPACT_ATOMS: atom_id res chain seq x y z
N MET A 1 11.54 -17.50 4.67
CA MET A 1 10.98 -17.48 3.31
C MET A 1 10.03 -16.30 3.17
N PRO A 2 10.18 -15.46 2.16
CA PRO A 2 9.18 -14.41 1.89
C PRO A 2 7.82 -15.02 1.57
N THR A 3 6.77 -14.29 1.92
CA THR A 3 5.40 -14.73 1.66
C THR A 3 4.83 -13.87 0.51
N PRO A 4 4.69 -14.45 -0.71
CA PRO A 4 4.13 -13.71 -1.84
C PRO A 4 2.61 -13.65 -1.78
N ARG A 5 2.06 -12.53 -2.22
CA ARG A 5 0.61 -12.28 -2.31
C ARG A 5 0.30 -11.45 -3.55
N SER A 6 -0.91 -11.55 -4.03
CA SER A 6 -1.39 -10.73 -5.13
C SER A 6 -2.84 -10.35 -4.93
N LEU A 7 -3.21 -9.20 -5.50
CA LEU A 7 -4.56 -8.66 -5.43
C LEU A 7 -4.86 -7.98 -6.76
N SER A 8 -6.11 -8.06 -7.21
CA SER A 8 -6.58 -7.30 -8.36
C SER A 8 -7.91 -6.62 -8.04
N TYR A 9 -8.16 -5.48 -8.69
CA TYR A 9 -9.39 -4.70 -8.52
C TYR A 9 -9.72 -4.02 -9.85
N ASP A 10 -10.99 -4.01 -10.22
CA ASP A 10 -11.44 -3.38 -11.45
C ASP A 10 -12.10 -2.03 -11.11
N TYR A 11 -11.48 -0.94 -11.58
CA TYR A 11 -12.03 0.40 -11.46
C TYR A 11 -12.88 0.74 -12.69
N ALA A 12 -13.92 1.52 -12.48
CA ALA A 12 -14.73 2.04 -13.58
C ALA A 12 -14.12 3.28 -14.24
N SER A 13 -12.97 3.73 -13.75
CA SER A 13 -12.29 4.94 -14.23
C SER A 13 -11.05 4.59 -15.04
N HIS A 14 -10.66 5.50 -15.94
CA HIS A 14 -9.45 5.36 -16.75
C HIS A 14 -8.20 5.35 -15.85
N PRO A 15 -7.10 4.64 -16.26
CA PRO A 15 -5.86 4.62 -15.48
C PRO A 15 -5.34 5.99 -15.09
N ASP A 16 -5.44 6.98 -15.97
CA ASP A 16 -4.96 8.33 -15.66
C ASP A 16 -5.74 8.97 -14.52
N GLN A 17 -7.05 8.70 -14.45
CA GLN A 17 -7.89 9.21 -13.36
C GLN A 17 -7.55 8.54 -12.03
N VAL A 18 -7.34 7.22 -12.06
CA VAL A 18 -6.95 6.49 -10.85
C VAL A 18 -5.58 6.97 -10.37
N PHE A 19 -4.63 7.11 -11.29
CA PHE A 19 -3.30 7.61 -10.95
C PHE A 19 -3.35 9.02 -10.36
N ALA A 20 -4.14 9.91 -10.96
CA ALA A 20 -4.28 11.27 -10.45
C ALA A 20 -4.75 11.28 -9.00
N LEU A 21 -5.65 10.37 -8.64
CA LEU A 21 -6.12 10.23 -7.27
C LEU A 21 -5.02 9.69 -6.35
N LEU A 22 -4.26 8.70 -6.82
CA LEU A 22 -3.23 8.04 -6.01
C LEU A 22 -2.00 8.91 -5.78
N ARG A 23 -1.88 10.04 -6.48
CA ARG A 23 -0.82 11.01 -6.24
C ARG A 23 -1.34 12.30 -5.57
N ASP A 24 -2.60 12.35 -5.20
CA ASP A 24 -3.19 13.53 -4.55
C ASP A 24 -2.93 13.44 -3.04
N PRO A 25 -2.06 14.30 -2.49
CA PRO A 25 -1.72 14.21 -1.07
C PRO A 25 -2.90 14.44 -0.14
N ASP A 26 -3.83 15.32 -0.51
CA ASP A 26 -5.01 15.59 0.32
C ASP A 26 -5.93 14.37 0.38
N PHE A 27 -6.15 13.72 -0.75
CA PHE A 27 -6.96 12.51 -0.77
C PHE A 27 -6.31 11.39 0.05
N LEU A 28 -5.01 11.18 -0.15
CA LEU A 28 -4.28 10.11 0.56
C LEU A 28 -4.33 10.33 2.07
N ARG A 29 -4.22 11.58 2.52
CA ARG A 29 -4.37 11.90 3.94
C ARG A 29 -5.76 11.58 4.44
N ARG A 30 -6.79 12.04 3.73
CA ARG A 30 -8.18 11.79 4.12
C ARG A 30 -8.50 10.30 4.16
N ARG A 31 -8.02 9.54 3.16
CA ARG A 31 -8.21 8.10 3.12
C ARG A 31 -7.58 7.41 4.32
N SER A 32 -6.37 7.80 4.66
CA SER A 32 -5.65 7.25 5.81
C SER A 32 -6.39 7.55 7.11
N GLU A 33 -6.79 8.80 7.29
CA GLU A 33 -7.53 9.22 8.48
C GLU A 33 -8.90 8.52 8.59
N ALA A 34 -9.57 8.33 7.48
CA ALA A 34 -10.83 7.60 7.45
C ALA A 34 -10.66 6.13 7.83
N ALA A 35 -9.47 5.57 7.63
CA ALA A 35 -9.14 4.21 8.05
C ALA A 35 -8.72 4.12 9.52
N GLY A 36 -8.77 5.23 10.26
CA GLY A 36 -8.40 5.26 11.69
C GLY A 36 -6.93 5.48 11.94
N GLU A 37 -6.16 5.81 10.91
CA GLU A 37 -4.73 6.09 11.07
C GLU A 37 -4.54 7.55 11.49
N SER A 38 -3.41 7.84 12.11
CA SER A 38 -3.13 9.17 12.66
C SER A 38 -1.71 9.63 12.34
N ASN A 39 -1.44 10.91 12.61
CA ASN A 39 -0.15 11.54 12.33
C ASN A 39 0.30 11.29 10.90
N VAL A 40 -0.61 11.49 9.96
CA VAL A 40 -0.41 11.17 8.56
C VAL A 40 0.42 12.26 7.89
N GLU A 41 1.49 11.84 7.23
CA GLU A 41 2.33 12.71 6.42
C GLU A 41 2.37 12.15 5.01
N VAL A 42 2.13 13.00 4.01
CA VAL A 42 2.17 12.61 2.61
C VAL A 42 3.08 13.57 1.86
N GLU A 43 4.03 13.02 1.14
CA GLU A 43 4.95 13.78 0.31
C GLU A 43 4.90 13.25 -1.11
N VAL A 44 4.67 14.13 -2.07
CA VAL A 44 4.63 13.78 -3.50
C VAL A 44 5.69 14.60 -4.22
N ALA A 45 6.57 13.93 -4.95
CA ALA A 45 7.66 14.58 -5.67
C ALA A 45 7.77 13.99 -7.07
N GLU A 46 7.94 14.86 -8.07
CA GLU A 46 8.22 14.40 -9.42
C GLU A 46 9.70 13.98 -9.50
N THR A 47 9.95 12.85 -10.15
CA THR A 47 11.27 12.34 -10.44
C THR A 47 11.44 12.37 -11.97
N GLY A 48 12.65 12.25 -12.48
CA GLY A 48 12.92 12.42 -13.92
C GLY A 48 11.86 11.85 -14.87
N ASP A 49 11.43 10.61 -14.64
CA ASP A 49 10.46 9.93 -15.51
C ASP A 49 9.20 9.46 -14.77
N GLY A 50 8.98 9.93 -13.54
CA GLY A 50 7.85 9.45 -12.75
C GLY A 50 7.50 10.32 -11.56
N VAL A 51 6.77 9.73 -10.63
CA VAL A 51 6.29 10.40 -9.42
C VAL A 51 6.55 9.50 -8.23
N ARG A 52 7.17 10.05 -7.20
CA ARG A 52 7.38 9.34 -5.93
C ARG A 52 6.38 9.84 -4.90
N VAL A 53 5.72 8.91 -4.24
CA VAL A 53 4.76 9.19 -3.18
C VAL A 53 5.25 8.51 -1.92
N ILE A 54 5.47 9.29 -0.87
CA ILE A 54 5.87 8.75 0.44
C ILE A 54 4.77 9.09 1.42
N THR A 55 4.24 8.05 2.07
CA THR A 55 3.24 8.23 3.13
C THR A 55 3.79 7.66 4.43
N ALA A 56 3.58 8.38 5.52
CA ALA A 56 3.94 7.91 6.85
C ALA A 56 2.73 8.12 7.77
N ARG A 57 2.43 7.13 8.59
CA ARG A 57 1.26 7.18 9.46
C ARG A 57 1.44 6.28 10.66
N ASP A 58 0.71 6.59 11.72
CA ASP A 58 0.62 5.73 12.89
C ASP A 58 -0.63 4.88 12.75
N LYS A 59 -0.49 3.59 13.00
CA LYS A 59 -1.59 2.64 12.87
C LYS A 59 -1.62 1.71 14.08
N ALA A 60 -2.80 1.58 14.68
CA ALA A 60 -3.04 0.56 15.69
C ALA A 60 -3.34 -0.76 14.97
N VAL A 61 -2.74 -1.83 15.43
CA VAL A 61 -2.93 -3.16 14.85
C VAL A 61 -3.39 -4.12 15.95
N ASP A 62 -4.45 -4.86 15.70
CA ASP A 62 -4.90 -5.91 16.59
C ASP A 62 -3.98 -7.11 16.39
N LEU A 63 -3.19 -7.44 17.43
CA LEU A 63 -2.09 -8.38 17.30
C LEU A 63 -2.41 -9.72 17.93
N PRO A 64 -2.04 -10.83 17.26
CA PRO A 64 -2.06 -12.13 17.89
C PRO A 64 -1.02 -12.20 19.02
N ALA A 65 -1.23 -13.12 19.95
CA ALA A 65 -0.42 -13.22 21.15
C ALA A 65 1.08 -13.32 20.85
N PHE A 66 1.46 -14.05 19.80
CA PHE A 66 2.88 -14.24 19.49
C PHE A 66 3.57 -12.93 19.04
N ALA A 67 2.79 -11.98 18.54
CA ALA A 67 3.32 -10.71 17.99
C ALA A 67 3.26 -9.56 18.99
N LYS A 68 2.52 -9.70 20.08
CA LYS A 68 2.28 -8.58 21.02
C LYS A 68 3.55 -7.99 21.63
N ARG A 69 4.60 -8.79 21.74
CA ARG A 69 5.88 -8.31 22.32
C ARG A 69 6.74 -7.56 21.31
N MET A 70 6.42 -7.70 20.00
CA MET A 70 7.24 -7.14 18.93
C MET A 70 6.72 -5.80 18.42
N PHE A 71 5.43 -5.57 18.59
CA PHE A 71 4.79 -4.36 18.09
C PHE A 71 4.42 -3.44 19.24
N GLN A 72 4.41 -2.15 18.95
CA GLN A 72 3.85 -1.15 19.85
C GLN A 72 2.31 -1.12 19.67
N PRO A 73 1.56 -0.56 20.63
CA PRO A 73 0.12 -0.33 20.44
C PRO A 73 -0.17 0.47 19.19
N GLN A 74 0.69 1.45 18.87
CA GLN A 74 0.68 2.16 17.61
C GLN A 74 2.01 2.01 16.91
N ASN A 75 1.98 1.72 15.62
CA ASN A 75 3.19 1.47 14.84
C ASN A 75 3.31 2.54 13.76
N ARG A 76 4.53 3.06 13.58
CA ARG A 76 4.82 4.00 12.50
C ARG A 76 5.09 3.21 11.23
N ILE A 77 4.28 3.44 10.20
CA ILE A 77 4.39 2.75 8.92
C ILE A 77 4.79 3.78 7.87
N VAL A 78 5.83 3.47 7.11
CA VAL A 78 6.30 4.32 6.01
C VAL A 78 6.19 3.54 4.71
N GLU A 79 5.49 4.11 3.76
CA GLU A 79 5.31 3.51 2.44
C GLU A 79 5.90 4.44 1.39
N ASN A 80 6.77 3.89 0.54
CA ASN A 80 7.43 4.63 -0.53
C ASN A 80 7.04 3.98 -1.85
N THR A 81 6.36 4.73 -2.72
CA THR A 81 5.87 4.24 -4.00
C THR A 81 6.41 5.12 -5.11
N THR A 82 6.96 4.52 -6.15
CA THR A 82 7.42 5.25 -7.34
C THR A 82 6.59 4.81 -8.53
N TRP A 83 5.87 5.76 -9.13
CA TRP A 83 5.04 5.54 -10.30
C TRP A 83 5.74 5.99 -11.57
N ARG A 84 5.57 5.22 -12.64
CA ARG A 84 6.06 5.58 -13.98
C ARG A 84 5.01 5.24 -15.02
N ARG A 85 4.97 6.04 -16.07
CA ARG A 85 4.11 5.72 -17.21
C ARG A 85 4.85 4.73 -18.12
N GLN A 86 4.12 3.70 -18.58
CA GLN A 86 4.65 2.72 -19.50
C GLN A 86 3.61 2.46 -20.59
N GLY A 87 3.74 3.18 -21.71
CA GLY A 87 2.72 3.13 -22.77
C GLY A 87 1.41 3.74 -22.28
N ASP A 88 0.35 2.97 -22.31
CA ASP A 88 -0.99 3.37 -21.89
C ASP A 88 -1.32 3.00 -20.45
N LYS A 89 -0.34 2.45 -19.74
CA LYS A 89 -0.54 2.01 -18.35
C LYS A 89 0.42 2.72 -17.40
N TRP A 90 0.09 2.65 -16.11
CA TRP A 90 0.95 3.12 -15.04
C TRP A 90 1.50 1.93 -14.28
N VAL A 91 2.78 1.97 -13.97
CA VAL A 91 3.44 0.92 -13.18
C VAL A 91 4.09 1.54 -11.96
N ALA A 92 4.09 0.80 -10.86
CA ALA A 92 4.67 1.28 -9.61
C ALA A 92 5.50 0.19 -8.95
N GLU A 93 6.54 0.64 -8.25
CA GLU A 93 7.27 -0.18 -7.30
C GLU A 93 7.10 0.45 -5.94
N TYR A 94 6.89 -0.36 -4.90
CA TYR A 94 6.71 0.18 -3.56
C TYR A 94 7.41 -0.67 -2.51
N ALA A 95 7.73 -0.01 -1.40
CA ALA A 95 8.27 -0.65 -0.21
C ALA A 95 7.52 -0.09 1.00
N ILE A 96 7.16 -0.97 1.91
CA ILE A 96 6.47 -0.61 3.15
C ILE A 96 7.35 -1.08 4.31
N GLU A 97 7.62 -0.18 5.24
CA GLU A 97 8.43 -0.45 6.42
C GLU A 97 7.60 -0.16 7.67
N ILE A 98 7.63 -1.08 8.62
CA ILE A 98 7.08 -0.85 9.96
C ILE A 98 8.26 -0.53 10.85
N LYS A 99 8.33 0.68 11.36
CA LYS A 99 9.48 1.12 12.18
C LYS A 99 9.64 0.23 13.40
N GLY A 100 10.86 -0.22 13.64
CA GLY A 100 11.18 -1.08 14.78
C GLY A 100 11.03 -2.57 14.52
N ILE A 101 10.52 -2.97 13.37
CA ILE A 101 10.39 -4.38 12.98
C ILE A 101 11.41 -4.68 11.88
N PRO A 102 12.33 -5.65 12.08
CA PRO A 102 13.28 -6.00 11.03
C PRO A 102 12.57 -6.77 9.93
N GLY A 103 12.51 -6.16 8.76
CA GLY A 103 11.82 -6.71 7.60
C GLY A 103 11.25 -5.63 6.72
N GLU A 104 10.53 -6.03 5.70
CA GLU A 104 9.90 -5.09 4.78
C GLU A 104 8.85 -5.77 3.92
N VAL A 105 7.99 -4.95 3.33
CA VAL A 105 7.09 -5.37 2.27
C VAL A 105 7.58 -4.72 0.98
N ARG A 106 7.77 -5.51 -0.06
CA ARG A 106 8.11 -5.00 -1.39
C ARG A 106 7.11 -5.49 -2.40
N GLY A 107 6.69 -4.61 -3.28
CA GLY A 107 5.72 -4.97 -4.29
C GLY A 107 5.79 -4.10 -5.53
N HIS A 108 4.97 -4.47 -6.50
CA HIS A 108 4.78 -3.68 -7.70
C HIS A 108 3.32 -3.76 -8.13
N SER A 109 2.87 -2.68 -8.75
CA SER A 109 1.49 -2.52 -9.16
C SER A 109 1.40 -2.05 -10.59
N THR A 110 0.28 -2.37 -11.23
CA THR A 110 -0.03 -1.86 -12.57
C THR A 110 -1.46 -1.35 -12.59
N LEU A 111 -1.67 -0.28 -13.38
CA LEU A 111 -2.99 0.22 -13.76
C LEU A 111 -3.07 0.09 -15.26
N THR A 112 -3.85 -0.87 -15.75
CA THR A 112 -3.94 -1.21 -17.18
C THR A 112 -5.33 -0.84 -17.69
N PRO A 113 -5.44 -0.15 -18.85
CA PRO A 113 -6.77 0.12 -19.42
C PRO A 113 -7.56 -1.16 -19.65
N SER A 114 -8.86 -1.09 -19.43
CA SER A 114 -9.78 -2.20 -19.68
C SER A 114 -11.04 -1.67 -20.36
N PRO A 115 -11.88 -2.53 -20.93
CA PRO A 115 -13.12 -2.09 -21.59
C PRO A 115 -14.05 -1.27 -20.69
N THR A 116 -14.01 -1.50 -19.38
CA THR A 116 -14.89 -0.83 -18.41
C THR A 116 -14.18 0.25 -17.59
N GLY A 117 -12.88 0.45 -17.79
CA GLY A 117 -12.12 1.44 -17.03
C GLY A 117 -10.66 1.05 -16.91
N CYS A 118 -10.30 0.48 -15.77
CA CYS A 118 -8.90 0.08 -15.56
C CYS A 118 -8.82 -1.10 -14.61
N ARG A 119 -7.84 -1.96 -14.86
CA ARG A 119 -7.53 -3.07 -13.97
C ARG A 119 -6.30 -2.72 -13.15
N TYR A 120 -6.48 -2.74 -11.84
CA TYR A 120 -5.39 -2.60 -10.89
C TYR A 120 -4.94 -3.99 -10.48
N GLU A 121 -3.65 -4.24 -10.56
CA GLU A 121 -3.04 -5.49 -10.07
C GLU A 121 -1.83 -5.14 -9.25
N THR A 122 -1.66 -5.82 -8.12
CA THR A 122 -0.47 -5.66 -7.30
C THR A 122 0.03 -7.02 -6.83
N ARG A 123 1.34 -7.16 -6.78
CA ARG A 123 2.01 -8.34 -6.24
C ARG A 123 3.04 -7.87 -5.23
N PHE A 124 3.08 -8.52 -4.07
CA PHE A 124 4.01 -8.12 -3.04
C PHE A 124 4.53 -9.33 -2.27
N GLU A 125 5.65 -9.13 -1.60
CA GLU A 125 6.26 -10.11 -0.73
C GLU A 125 6.57 -9.46 0.61
N VAL A 126 6.34 -10.21 1.69
CA VAL A 126 6.66 -9.78 3.05
C VAL A 126 7.85 -10.59 3.53
N THR A 127 8.86 -9.90 4.03
CA THR A 127 10.05 -10.53 4.64
C THR A 127 10.19 -10.03 6.07
N ALA A 128 10.26 -10.95 7.02
CA ALA A 128 10.52 -10.61 8.42
C ALA A 128 11.75 -11.40 8.88
N ARG A 129 12.79 -10.67 9.27
CA ARG A 129 14.07 -11.26 9.67
C ARG A 129 14.11 -11.43 11.18
N ILE A 130 13.24 -12.31 11.69
CA ILE A 130 13.11 -12.59 13.11
C ILE A 130 13.20 -14.12 13.30
N PRO A 131 14.17 -14.59 14.07
CA PRO A 131 14.31 -16.05 14.31
C PRO A 131 13.04 -16.66 14.92
N LEU A 132 12.71 -17.85 14.50
CA LEU A 132 11.63 -18.71 14.99
C LEU A 132 10.22 -18.27 14.62
N VAL A 133 9.92 -16.96 14.61
CA VAL A 133 8.57 -16.46 14.37
C VAL A 133 8.44 -15.69 13.05
N GLY A 134 9.55 -15.55 12.30
CA GLY A 134 9.54 -14.77 11.05
C GLY A 134 8.47 -15.23 10.06
N GLY A 135 8.33 -16.54 9.83
CA GLY A 135 7.34 -17.06 8.91
C GLY A 135 5.90 -16.76 9.33
N LYS A 136 5.60 -16.90 10.63
CA LYS A 136 4.26 -16.57 11.14
C LYS A 136 3.98 -15.07 11.02
N LEU A 137 4.99 -14.26 11.31
CA LEU A 137 4.86 -12.81 11.22
C LEU A 137 4.66 -12.38 9.77
N GLU A 138 5.40 -12.96 8.84
CA GLU A 138 5.25 -12.68 7.41
C GLU A 138 3.82 -12.97 6.96
N GLY A 139 3.26 -14.11 7.32
CA GLY A 139 1.88 -14.47 6.98
C GLY A 139 0.87 -13.52 7.58
N PHE A 140 1.04 -13.14 8.84
CA PHE A 140 0.17 -12.19 9.51
C PHE A 140 0.20 -10.83 8.82
N VAL A 141 1.39 -10.29 8.57
CA VAL A 141 1.56 -8.99 7.91
C VAL A 141 1.02 -9.05 6.48
N ALA A 142 1.29 -10.11 5.74
CA ALA A 142 0.80 -10.27 4.38
C ALA A 142 -0.73 -10.21 4.32
N GLU A 143 -1.40 -10.85 5.25
CA GLU A 143 -2.87 -10.83 5.33
C GLU A 143 -3.37 -9.41 5.63
N ARG A 144 -2.73 -8.69 6.56
CA ARG A 144 -3.11 -7.33 6.91
C ARG A 144 -2.90 -6.36 5.74
N ILE A 145 -1.79 -6.52 5.01
CA ILE A 145 -1.50 -5.70 3.82
C ILE A 145 -2.55 -5.97 2.73
N GLU A 146 -2.90 -7.23 2.50
CA GLU A 146 -3.91 -7.56 1.51
C GLU A 146 -5.27 -6.91 1.84
N GLU A 147 -5.70 -6.99 3.10
CA GLU A 147 -6.93 -6.35 3.57
C GLU A 147 -6.85 -4.83 3.38
N GLN A 148 -5.72 -4.23 3.71
CA GLN A 148 -5.50 -2.79 3.57
C GLN A 148 -5.59 -2.35 2.10
N LEU A 149 -4.94 -3.09 1.22
CA LEU A 149 -4.95 -2.79 -0.22
C LEU A 149 -6.35 -2.90 -0.80
N ARG A 150 -7.11 -3.90 -0.39
CA ARG A 150 -8.49 -4.07 -0.84
C ARG A 150 -9.37 -2.93 -0.34
N SER A 151 -9.27 -2.58 0.92
CA SER A 151 -10.01 -1.47 1.52
C SER A 151 -9.66 -0.14 0.83
N ASN A 152 -8.37 0.08 0.55
CA ASN A 152 -7.92 1.27 -0.15
C ASN A 152 -8.53 1.34 -1.56
N ALA A 153 -8.55 0.21 -2.28
CA ALA A 153 -9.14 0.18 -3.62
C ALA A 153 -10.62 0.53 -3.59
N GLU A 154 -11.35 0.01 -2.62
CA GLU A 154 -12.78 0.31 -2.46
C GLU A 154 -12.99 1.80 -2.15
N ARG A 155 -12.18 2.39 -1.28
CA ARG A 155 -12.26 3.82 -0.94
C ARG A 155 -11.89 4.70 -2.13
N ASN A 156 -10.87 4.29 -2.91
CA ASN A 156 -10.49 4.99 -4.13
C ASN A 156 -11.62 5.00 -5.12
N ASP A 157 -12.25 3.84 -5.34
CA ASP A 157 -13.35 3.69 -6.29
C ASP A 157 -14.56 4.55 -5.88
N ALA A 158 -14.88 4.56 -4.59
CA ALA A 158 -15.95 5.40 -4.06
C ALA A 158 -15.70 6.88 -4.33
N GLN A 159 -14.46 7.34 -4.15
CA GLN A 159 -14.08 8.73 -4.42
C GLN A 159 -14.19 9.05 -5.92
N LEU A 160 -13.76 8.12 -6.77
CA LEU A 160 -13.80 8.31 -8.22
C LEU A 160 -15.23 8.38 -8.76
N LYS A 161 -16.17 7.75 -8.09
CA LYS A 161 -17.58 7.73 -8.48
C LYS A 161 -18.39 8.90 -7.91
N SER A 162 -17.81 9.65 -6.99
CA SER A 162 -18.53 10.75 -6.33
C SER A 162 -18.59 12.02 -7.18
#